data_3f2622c919203cd962887d0bc265b3a2
#
_entry.id   3f2622c919203cd962887d0bc265b3a2
#
_cell.length_a   1.000
_cell.length_b   1.000
_cell.length_c   1.000
_cell.angle_alpha   90.00
_cell.angle_beta   90.00
_cell.angle_gamma   90.00
#
_symmetry.space_group_name_H-M   'P 1'
#
loop_
_entity.id
_entity.type
_entity.pdbx_description
1 polymer ?
#
loop_
_entity_poly.entity_id
_entity_poly.type
_entity_poly.pdbx_seq_one_letter_code
_entity_poly.pdbx_strand_id
1 'polypeptide(L)'
;MTVHAGAEVAEDVVLGEGTTVWPLAQIREGARLGVGCIVGRGAYVGTGVVMGDNCKLQNHALVYEPAVLEDGVFVGPAVVFTNDHYPRAITPDGRLKRGADWEPVGVTVRHGASIGARAVCVAPVTIGRWAMVAAGSVVTKDVADFSLVAGAPARHLRWVGKAGVPLEAAGPGAWACPQTGERFVESGGVLTEDDGA
;
A
#
# COMPACT_ATOMS: atom_id res chain seq x y z
N MET A 1 -20.41 3.09 -10.16
CA MET A 1 -19.04 3.48 -10.52
C MET A 1 -19.04 4.74 -11.37
N THR A 2 -17.98 5.57 -11.27
CA THR A 2 -17.81 6.78 -12.05
C THR A 2 -16.41 6.83 -12.64
N VAL A 3 -16.29 6.80 -13.96
CA VAL A 3 -15.02 7.01 -14.67
C VAL A 3 -15.08 8.39 -15.33
N HIS A 4 -14.24 9.30 -14.84
CA HIS A 4 -14.21 10.67 -15.37
C HIS A 4 -13.56 10.72 -16.75
N ALA A 5 -14.00 11.69 -17.57
CA ALA A 5 -13.41 11.92 -18.89
C ALA A 5 -11.89 12.17 -18.78
N GLY A 6 -11.13 11.54 -19.67
CA GLY A 6 -9.65 11.59 -19.70
C GLY A 6 -8.96 10.60 -18.73
N ALA A 7 -9.69 9.73 -18.05
CA ALA A 7 -9.11 8.53 -17.46
C ALA A 7 -8.98 7.43 -18.52
N GLU A 8 -7.92 6.66 -18.44
CA GLU A 8 -7.64 5.51 -19.31
C GLU A 8 -7.85 4.21 -18.53
N VAL A 9 -8.90 3.46 -18.86
CA VAL A 9 -9.24 2.19 -18.21
C VAL A 9 -9.35 1.12 -19.28
N ALA A 10 -8.56 0.04 -19.15
CA ALA A 10 -8.59 -1.06 -20.11
C ALA A 10 -9.95 -1.79 -20.06
N GLU A 11 -10.34 -2.40 -21.18
CA GLU A 11 -11.69 -2.97 -21.37
C GLU A 11 -12.01 -4.14 -20.42
N ASP A 12 -10.99 -4.88 -19.99
CA ASP A 12 -11.12 -6.07 -19.11
C ASP A 12 -10.94 -5.77 -17.62
N VAL A 13 -10.84 -4.49 -17.26
CA VAL A 13 -10.76 -4.05 -15.87
C VAL A 13 -12.10 -4.25 -15.16
N VAL A 14 -12.05 -4.80 -13.94
CA VAL A 14 -13.21 -4.93 -13.07
C VAL A 14 -13.21 -3.82 -12.03
N LEU A 15 -14.26 -3.00 -12.02
CA LEU A 15 -14.48 -1.95 -11.01
C LEU A 15 -15.72 -2.27 -10.19
N GLY A 16 -15.58 -2.33 -8.87
CA GLY A 16 -16.70 -2.50 -7.94
C GLY A 16 -17.64 -1.29 -7.91
N GLU A 17 -18.84 -1.52 -7.36
CA GLU A 17 -19.85 -0.47 -7.22
C GLU A 17 -19.33 0.73 -6.42
N GLY A 18 -19.72 1.95 -6.77
CA GLY A 18 -19.29 3.17 -6.06
C GLY A 18 -17.84 3.60 -6.32
N THR A 19 -17.05 2.81 -7.04
CA THR A 19 -15.66 3.16 -7.37
C THR A 19 -15.60 4.36 -8.33
N THR A 20 -14.68 5.29 -8.03
CA THR A 20 -14.46 6.52 -8.79
C THR A 20 -13.05 6.59 -9.33
N VAL A 21 -12.91 6.84 -10.64
CA VAL A 21 -11.62 7.00 -11.33
C VAL A 21 -11.52 8.43 -11.86
N TRP A 22 -10.54 9.18 -11.36
CA TRP A 22 -10.35 10.60 -11.70
C TRP A 22 -9.57 10.79 -13.00
N PRO A 23 -9.66 11.97 -13.64
CA PRO A 23 -8.99 12.23 -14.92
C PRO A 23 -7.49 11.94 -14.90
N LEU A 24 -6.96 11.50 -16.04
CA LEU A 24 -5.56 11.13 -16.26
C LEU A 24 -5.08 9.92 -15.43
N ALA A 25 -5.95 9.28 -14.65
CA ALA A 25 -5.60 7.99 -14.08
C ALA A 25 -5.54 6.94 -15.18
N GLN A 26 -4.59 6.00 -15.06
CA GLN A 26 -4.45 4.88 -15.97
C GLN A 26 -4.60 3.57 -15.20
N ILE A 27 -5.54 2.73 -15.61
CA ILE A 27 -5.77 1.39 -15.04
C ILE A 27 -5.58 0.37 -16.15
N ARG A 28 -4.57 -0.49 -15.97
CA ARG A 28 -4.14 -1.44 -16.97
C ARG A 28 -4.97 -2.72 -16.95
N GLU A 29 -4.71 -3.52 -17.97
CA GLU A 29 -5.40 -4.75 -18.29
C GLU A 29 -5.43 -5.73 -17.12
N GLY A 30 -6.56 -6.39 -16.92
CA GLY A 30 -6.75 -7.42 -15.89
C GLY A 30 -6.82 -6.91 -14.44
N ALA A 31 -6.66 -5.60 -14.20
CA ALA A 31 -6.76 -5.05 -12.85
C ALA A 31 -8.17 -5.23 -12.27
N ARG A 32 -8.25 -5.49 -10.96
CA ARG A 32 -9.50 -5.69 -10.23
C ARG A 32 -9.55 -4.79 -9.01
N LEU A 33 -10.51 -3.90 -8.97
CA LEU A 33 -10.75 -2.97 -7.88
C LEU A 33 -12.11 -3.27 -7.24
N GLY A 34 -12.13 -3.37 -5.92
CA GLY A 34 -13.35 -3.63 -5.15
C GLY A 34 -14.33 -2.46 -5.13
N VAL A 35 -15.29 -2.54 -4.22
CA VAL A 35 -16.36 -1.57 -4.01
C VAL A 35 -15.82 -0.29 -3.36
N GLY A 36 -16.33 0.88 -3.74
CA GLY A 36 -16.05 2.15 -3.06
C GLY A 36 -14.63 2.68 -3.19
N CYS A 37 -13.82 2.17 -4.13
CA CYS A 37 -12.47 2.63 -4.34
C CYS A 37 -12.40 4.04 -4.96
N ILE A 38 -11.34 4.76 -4.65
CA ILE A 38 -11.02 6.05 -5.25
C ILE A 38 -9.65 5.98 -5.90
N VAL A 39 -9.57 6.21 -7.21
CA VAL A 39 -8.31 6.31 -7.96
C VAL A 39 -8.11 7.77 -8.35
N GLY A 40 -7.16 8.42 -7.70
CA GLY A 40 -6.86 9.84 -7.83
C GLY A 40 -6.31 10.21 -9.20
N ARG A 41 -6.31 11.51 -9.49
CA ARG A 41 -5.82 12.05 -10.77
C ARG A 41 -4.39 11.60 -11.06
N GLY A 42 -4.14 11.09 -12.27
CA GLY A 42 -2.84 10.69 -12.74
C GLY A 42 -2.23 9.51 -11.97
N ALA A 43 -3.03 8.78 -11.19
CA ALA A 43 -2.57 7.54 -10.57
C ALA A 43 -2.44 6.43 -11.61
N TYR A 44 -1.49 5.54 -11.40
CA TYR A 44 -1.26 4.38 -12.24
C TYR A 44 -1.55 3.09 -11.47
N VAL A 45 -2.34 2.22 -12.07
CA VAL A 45 -2.64 0.87 -11.59
C VAL A 45 -2.20 -0.11 -12.66
N GLY A 46 -1.18 -0.91 -12.34
CA GLY A 46 -0.54 -1.84 -13.28
C GLY A 46 -1.40 -3.05 -13.64
N THR A 47 -0.90 -3.82 -14.59
CA THR A 47 -1.57 -5.00 -15.13
C THR A 47 -1.85 -6.04 -14.03
N GLY A 48 -3.11 -6.49 -13.91
CA GLY A 48 -3.50 -7.53 -12.97
C GLY A 48 -3.41 -7.13 -11.48
N VAL A 49 -3.17 -5.87 -11.15
CA VAL A 49 -3.20 -5.37 -9.77
C VAL A 49 -4.56 -5.66 -9.14
N VAL A 50 -4.55 -6.15 -7.89
CA VAL A 50 -5.75 -6.41 -7.12
C VAL A 50 -5.87 -5.41 -5.98
N MET A 51 -7.02 -4.76 -5.88
CA MET A 51 -7.38 -3.88 -4.77
C MET A 51 -8.70 -4.34 -4.17
N GLY A 52 -8.73 -4.49 -2.85
CA GLY A 52 -9.95 -4.76 -2.10
C GLY A 52 -10.90 -3.57 -2.07
N ASP A 53 -11.87 -3.62 -1.17
CA ASP A 53 -12.90 -2.60 -1.02
C ASP A 53 -12.38 -1.34 -0.31
N ASN A 54 -12.97 -0.18 -0.59
CA ASN A 54 -12.72 1.09 0.09
C ASN A 54 -11.27 1.57 0.05
N CYS A 55 -10.47 1.13 -0.93
CA CYS A 55 -9.11 1.59 -1.13
C CYS A 55 -9.07 3.01 -1.72
N LYS A 56 -8.08 3.80 -1.31
CA LYS A 56 -7.85 5.14 -1.84
C LYS A 56 -6.44 5.29 -2.37
N LEU A 57 -6.29 5.41 -3.68
CA LEU A 57 -5.05 5.86 -4.31
C LEU A 57 -5.14 7.36 -4.53
N GLN A 58 -4.24 8.10 -3.92
CA GLN A 58 -4.18 9.54 -4.10
C GLN A 58 -3.49 9.91 -5.42
N ASN A 59 -3.54 11.20 -5.78
CA ASN A 59 -3.02 11.71 -7.05
C ASN A 59 -1.56 11.26 -7.30
N HIS A 60 -1.32 10.80 -8.52
CA HIS A 60 0.02 10.38 -8.99
C HIS A 60 0.65 9.22 -8.21
N ALA A 61 -0.11 8.44 -7.45
CA ALA A 61 0.38 7.18 -6.90
C ALA A 61 0.63 6.17 -8.03
N LEU A 62 1.76 5.45 -7.97
CA LEU A 62 2.19 4.48 -8.97
C LEU A 62 2.19 3.09 -8.33
N VAL A 63 1.18 2.29 -8.64
CA VAL A 63 0.98 0.94 -8.12
C VAL A 63 1.28 -0.05 -9.24
N TYR A 64 2.54 -0.48 -9.31
CA TYR A 64 2.97 -1.44 -10.32
C TYR A 64 2.60 -2.89 -9.94
N GLU A 65 2.40 -3.70 -10.96
CA GLU A 65 2.15 -5.14 -10.86
C GLU A 65 3.38 -5.90 -10.29
N PRO A 66 3.16 -7.00 -9.60
CA PRO A 66 1.91 -7.64 -9.19
C PRO A 66 1.46 -7.21 -7.77
N ALA A 67 1.21 -5.92 -7.55
CA ALA A 67 0.79 -5.43 -6.24
C ALA A 67 -0.59 -5.96 -5.84
N VAL A 68 -0.75 -6.21 -4.52
CA VAL A 68 -2.02 -6.58 -3.89
C VAL A 68 -2.30 -5.64 -2.73
N LEU A 69 -3.46 -4.99 -2.75
CA LEU A 69 -3.95 -4.15 -1.67
C LEU A 69 -5.22 -4.80 -1.08
N GLU A 70 -5.22 -5.07 0.22
CA GLU A 70 -6.43 -5.52 0.91
C GLU A 70 -7.39 -4.34 1.14
N ASP A 71 -8.54 -4.58 1.81
CA ASP A 71 -9.57 -3.57 2.01
C ASP A 71 -9.07 -2.38 2.85
N GLY A 72 -9.61 -1.21 2.58
CA GLY A 72 -9.38 -0.01 3.39
C GLY A 72 -7.98 0.60 3.29
N VAL A 73 -7.17 0.17 2.32
CA VAL A 73 -5.80 0.69 2.15
C VAL A 73 -5.81 2.12 1.63
N PHE A 74 -5.00 2.96 2.27
CA PHE A 74 -4.72 4.33 1.83
C PHE A 74 -3.31 4.43 1.23
N VAL A 75 -3.21 4.90 0.00
CA VAL A 75 -1.94 5.18 -0.69
C VAL A 75 -1.86 6.67 -0.97
N GLY A 76 -0.94 7.35 -0.30
CA GLY A 76 -0.75 8.80 -0.38
C GLY A 76 -0.29 9.29 -1.76
N PRO A 77 -0.34 10.62 -1.99
CA PRO A 77 0.05 11.18 -3.29
C PRO A 77 1.51 10.91 -3.62
N ALA A 78 1.73 10.58 -4.91
CA ALA A 78 3.05 10.29 -5.48
C ALA A 78 3.83 9.16 -4.76
N VAL A 79 3.15 8.24 -4.11
CA VAL A 79 3.74 6.99 -3.62
C VAL A 79 4.14 6.11 -4.80
N VAL A 80 5.24 5.38 -4.67
CA VAL A 80 5.72 4.46 -5.70
C VAL A 80 5.88 3.05 -5.10
N PHE A 81 5.25 2.06 -5.73
CA PHE A 81 5.58 0.66 -5.53
C PHE A 81 6.49 0.22 -6.67
N THR A 82 7.67 -0.31 -6.37
CA THR A 82 8.54 -0.90 -7.39
C THR A 82 8.11 -2.34 -7.68
N ASN A 83 8.61 -2.91 -8.77
CA ASN A 83 8.26 -4.28 -9.17
C ASN A 83 9.44 -5.08 -9.77
N ASP A 84 10.63 -4.51 -9.80
CA ASP A 84 11.84 -5.18 -10.24
C ASP A 84 12.90 -5.17 -9.13
N HIS A 85 13.38 -6.35 -8.75
CA HIS A 85 14.40 -6.52 -7.70
C HIS A 85 15.78 -6.05 -8.17
N TYR A 86 16.09 -6.26 -9.45
CA TYR A 86 17.39 -5.92 -10.07
C TYR A 86 17.20 -5.18 -11.39
N PRO A 87 16.72 -3.91 -11.33
CA PRO A 87 16.34 -3.18 -12.54
C PRO A 87 17.55 -2.91 -13.43
N ARG A 88 17.43 -3.30 -14.70
CA ARG A 88 18.37 -3.01 -15.77
C ARG A 88 17.59 -2.89 -17.09
N ALA A 89 17.94 -1.91 -17.91
CA ALA A 89 17.34 -1.74 -19.23
C ALA A 89 17.85 -2.79 -20.23
N ILE A 90 19.04 -3.31 -20.02
CA ILE A 90 19.70 -4.25 -20.92
C ILE A 90 20.17 -5.50 -20.17
N THR A 91 20.27 -6.60 -20.90
CA THR A 91 20.90 -7.85 -20.46
C THR A 91 22.43 -7.72 -20.43
N PRO A 92 23.18 -8.64 -19.76
CA PRO A 92 24.65 -8.57 -19.71
C PRO A 92 25.34 -8.58 -21.10
N ASP A 93 24.71 -9.14 -22.12
CA ASP A 93 25.17 -9.15 -23.50
C ASP A 93 24.77 -7.89 -24.31
N GLY A 94 24.15 -6.89 -23.66
CA GLY A 94 23.81 -5.60 -24.26
C GLY A 94 22.47 -5.53 -24.99
N ARG A 95 21.69 -6.60 -25.00
CA ARG A 95 20.36 -6.65 -25.62
C ARG A 95 19.31 -5.95 -24.73
N LEU A 96 18.34 -5.25 -25.33
CA LEU A 96 17.21 -4.66 -24.58
C LEU A 96 16.44 -5.76 -23.83
N LYS A 97 16.29 -5.63 -22.53
CA LYS A 97 15.43 -6.50 -21.71
C LYS A 97 13.97 -6.39 -22.11
N ARG A 98 13.29 -7.54 -22.09
CA ARG A 98 11.85 -7.66 -22.34
C ARG A 98 11.21 -8.48 -21.23
N GLY A 99 9.89 -8.66 -21.24
CA GLY A 99 9.15 -9.34 -20.19
C GLY A 99 9.68 -10.73 -19.78
N ALA A 100 10.27 -11.48 -20.72
CA ALA A 100 10.87 -12.79 -20.44
C ALA A 100 12.27 -12.73 -19.78
N ASP A 101 12.85 -11.55 -19.64
CA ASP A 101 14.22 -11.36 -19.11
C ASP A 101 14.25 -10.98 -17.63
N TRP A 102 13.10 -10.89 -16.99
CA TRP A 102 12.97 -10.54 -15.56
C TRP A 102 11.69 -11.13 -14.96
N GLU A 103 11.68 -11.27 -13.66
CA GLU A 103 10.54 -11.77 -12.90
C GLU A 103 9.99 -10.63 -12.03
N PRO A 104 8.73 -10.25 -12.21
CA PRO A 104 8.13 -9.19 -11.41
C PRO A 104 7.93 -9.64 -9.96
N VAL A 105 8.25 -8.75 -9.03
CA VAL A 105 8.00 -8.93 -7.59
C VAL A 105 7.08 -7.81 -7.09
N GLY A 106 6.19 -8.12 -6.16
CA GLY A 106 5.11 -7.21 -5.78
C GLY A 106 5.22 -6.66 -4.36
N VAL A 107 4.45 -5.61 -4.13
CA VAL A 107 4.16 -5.06 -2.81
C VAL A 107 2.79 -5.57 -2.37
N THR A 108 2.71 -6.15 -1.17
CA THR A 108 1.44 -6.50 -0.53
C THR A 108 1.14 -5.49 0.56
N VAL A 109 -0.04 -4.88 0.51
CA VAL A 109 -0.50 -3.95 1.55
C VAL A 109 -1.74 -4.52 2.19
N ARG A 110 -1.63 -4.81 3.49
CA ARG A 110 -2.70 -5.46 4.24
C ARG A 110 -3.76 -4.47 4.72
N HIS A 111 -4.87 -5.04 5.17
CA HIS A 111 -6.09 -4.35 5.57
C HIS A 111 -5.81 -3.08 6.42
N GLY A 112 -6.43 -1.97 6.04
CA GLY A 112 -6.41 -0.71 6.79
C GLY A 112 -5.08 0.02 6.83
N ALA A 113 -4.02 -0.50 6.18
CA ALA A 113 -2.71 0.15 6.20
C ALA A 113 -2.72 1.48 5.42
N SER A 114 -1.84 2.40 5.83
CA SER A 114 -1.72 3.73 5.25
C SER A 114 -0.28 4.03 4.84
N ILE A 115 -0.09 4.50 3.62
CA ILE A 115 1.22 4.85 3.09
C ILE A 115 1.27 6.35 2.82
N GLY A 116 2.15 7.06 3.52
CA GLY A 116 2.31 8.51 3.45
C GLY A 116 2.84 8.98 2.10
N ALA A 117 2.55 10.23 1.78
CA ALA A 117 2.92 10.87 0.51
C ALA A 117 4.40 10.69 0.16
N ARG A 118 4.68 10.43 -1.13
CA ARG A 118 6.05 10.26 -1.66
C ARG A 118 6.89 9.15 -1.01
N ALA A 119 6.27 8.21 -0.30
CA ALA A 119 6.98 7.02 0.14
C ALA A 119 7.27 6.10 -1.05
N VAL A 120 8.35 5.34 -0.95
CA VAL A 120 8.72 4.31 -1.93
C VAL A 120 8.71 2.95 -1.22
N CYS A 121 7.91 2.01 -1.71
CA CYS A 121 7.92 0.62 -1.26
C CYS A 121 8.72 -0.20 -2.29
N VAL A 122 9.89 -0.68 -1.86
CA VAL A 122 10.81 -1.45 -2.70
C VAL A 122 10.43 -2.93 -2.61
N ALA A 123 9.82 -3.45 -3.67
CA ALA A 123 9.38 -4.84 -3.75
C ALA A 123 10.56 -5.84 -3.72
N PRO A 124 10.37 -7.05 -3.14
CA PRO A 124 9.16 -7.51 -2.48
C PRO A 124 9.08 -7.03 -1.02
N VAL A 125 7.95 -6.48 -0.60
CA VAL A 125 7.67 -6.14 0.80
C VAL A 125 6.18 -6.32 1.12
N THR A 126 5.90 -6.65 2.39
CA THR A 126 4.56 -6.66 2.94
C THR A 126 4.41 -5.53 3.95
N ILE A 127 3.38 -4.70 3.80
CA ILE A 127 2.96 -3.70 4.78
C ILE A 127 1.83 -4.32 5.60
N GLY A 128 2.05 -4.48 6.90
CA GLY A 128 1.12 -5.14 7.81
C GLY A 128 -0.21 -4.42 8.00
N ARG A 129 -1.17 -5.09 8.62
CA ARG A 129 -2.51 -4.54 8.91
C ARG A 129 -2.41 -3.30 9.77
N TRP A 130 -3.16 -2.25 9.41
CA TRP A 130 -3.19 -0.99 10.13
C TRP A 130 -1.82 -0.33 10.30
N ALA A 131 -0.78 -0.83 9.62
CA ALA A 131 0.53 -0.22 9.64
C ALA A 131 0.51 1.15 8.95
N MET A 132 1.42 2.01 9.35
CA MET A 132 1.56 3.34 8.78
C MET A 132 2.99 3.56 8.31
N VAL A 133 3.14 3.95 7.05
CA VAL A 133 4.41 4.40 6.49
C VAL A 133 4.40 5.93 6.46
N ALA A 134 5.34 6.55 7.14
CA ALA A 134 5.47 8.01 7.16
C ALA A 134 5.80 8.56 5.75
N ALA A 135 5.37 9.79 5.48
CA ALA A 135 5.66 10.46 4.22
C ALA A 135 7.17 10.53 3.92
N GLY A 136 7.55 10.34 2.66
CA GLY A 136 8.94 10.38 2.19
C GLY A 136 9.80 9.18 2.61
N SER A 137 9.24 8.15 3.21
CA SER A 137 9.99 6.96 3.64
C SER A 137 10.33 6.04 2.48
N VAL A 138 11.43 5.27 2.64
CA VAL A 138 11.83 4.20 1.71
C VAL A 138 11.73 2.86 2.44
N VAL A 139 10.69 2.09 2.16
CA VAL A 139 10.44 0.79 2.77
C VAL A 139 11.18 -0.28 1.99
N THR A 140 12.11 -0.98 2.64
CA THR A 140 12.96 -2.02 2.05
C THR A 140 12.85 -3.37 2.77
N LYS A 141 11.95 -3.48 3.75
CA LYS A 141 11.67 -4.69 4.53
C LYS A 141 10.20 -4.70 4.92
N ASP A 142 9.68 -5.87 5.24
CA ASP A 142 8.32 -6.02 5.75
C ASP A 142 8.09 -5.13 6.97
N VAL A 143 6.86 -4.62 7.06
CA VAL A 143 6.39 -3.76 8.16
C VAL A 143 5.37 -4.56 8.96
N ALA A 144 5.59 -4.68 10.26
CA ALA A 144 4.67 -5.39 11.15
C ALA A 144 3.30 -4.72 11.23
N ASP A 145 2.27 -5.49 11.59
CA ASP A 145 0.94 -4.97 11.87
C ASP A 145 1.03 -3.84 12.93
N PHE A 146 0.24 -2.78 12.78
CA PHE A 146 0.18 -1.63 13.70
C PHE A 146 1.49 -0.83 13.85
N SER A 147 2.49 -1.10 13.03
CA SER A 147 3.78 -0.40 13.10
C SER A 147 3.74 0.91 12.32
N LEU A 148 4.12 2.04 12.96
CA LEU A 148 4.53 3.24 12.24
C LEU A 148 6.02 3.14 11.93
N VAL A 149 6.35 3.19 10.64
CA VAL A 149 7.73 3.21 10.16
C VAL A 149 8.06 4.54 9.48
N ALA A 150 9.31 4.99 9.63
CA ALA A 150 9.79 6.23 9.04
C ALA A 150 11.25 6.15 8.60
N GLY A 151 11.65 7.00 7.65
CA GLY A 151 13.03 7.19 7.21
C GLY A 151 13.41 6.45 5.93
N ALA A 152 14.68 6.57 5.52
CA ALA A 152 15.27 5.94 4.35
C ALA A 152 16.62 5.30 4.73
N PRO A 153 16.69 3.99 4.94
CA PRO A 153 15.60 3.02 4.89
C PRO A 153 14.64 3.17 6.10
N ALA A 154 13.36 2.87 5.90
CA ALA A 154 12.34 2.96 6.94
C ALA A 154 12.63 2.02 8.12
N ARG A 155 12.37 2.50 9.34
CA ARG A 155 12.52 1.75 10.59
C ARG A 155 11.30 1.95 11.46
N HIS A 156 11.01 0.95 12.29
CA HIS A 156 9.96 1.07 13.31
C HIS A 156 10.24 2.29 14.20
N LEU A 157 9.22 3.13 14.36
CA LEU A 157 9.27 4.32 15.18
C LEU A 157 8.40 4.17 16.44
N ARG A 158 7.19 3.64 16.28
CA ARG A 158 6.22 3.41 17.36
C ARG A 158 5.04 2.57 16.86
N TRP A 159 4.18 2.18 17.79
CA TRP A 159 2.91 1.53 17.48
C TRP A 159 1.80 2.57 17.22
N VAL A 160 0.85 2.23 16.35
CA VAL A 160 -0.35 3.03 16.05
C VAL A 160 -1.58 2.15 16.14
N GLY A 161 -2.69 2.73 16.57
CA GLY A 161 -4.00 2.06 16.58
C GLY A 161 -4.74 2.20 15.25
N LYS A 162 -5.93 1.60 15.14
CA LYS A 162 -6.78 1.68 13.93
C LYS A 162 -7.21 3.10 13.59
N ALA A 163 -7.27 3.99 14.58
CA ALA A 163 -7.51 5.41 14.35
C ALA A 163 -6.32 6.16 13.71
N GLY A 164 -5.18 5.48 13.52
CA GLY A 164 -3.96 6.09 12.94
C GLY A 164 -3.18 6.97 13.93
N VAL A 165 -3.55 6.98 15.21
CA VAL A 165 -2.84 7.73 16.24
C VAL A 165 -1.83 6.84 16.99
N PRO A 166 -0.71 7.42 17.48
CA PRO A 166 0.23 6.69 18.30
C PRO A 166 -0.43 6.10 19.54
N LEU A 167 -0.07 4.85 19.86
CA LEU A 167 -0.49 4.20 21.09
C LEU A 167 0.32 4.73 22.27
N GLU A 168 -0.30 4.73 23.45
CA GLU A 168 0.32 5.07 24.74
C GLU A 168 0.53 3.81 25.57
N ALA A 169 1.62 3.77 26.33
CA ALA A 169 1.91 2.66 27.22
C ALA A 169 0.86 2.61 28.35
N ALA A 170 0.25 1.44 28.54
CA ALA A 170 -0.79 1.18 29.55
C ALA A 170 -0.36 0.16 30.59
N GLY A 171 0.94 -0.14 30.68
CA GLY A 171 1.55 -1.13 31.56
C GLY A 171 2.66 -1.91 30.84
N PRO A 172 3.32 -2.85 31.53
CA PRO A 172 4.34 -3.69 30.90
C PRO A 172 3.78 -4.48 29.71
N GLY A 173 4.28 -4.20 28.49
CA GLY A 173 3.80 -4.83 27.26
C GLY A 173 2.35 -4.49 26.86
N ALA A 174 1.67 -3.60 27.59
CA ALA A 174 0.31 -3.17 27.30
C ALA A 174 0.30 -1.77 26.66
N TRP A 175 -0.55 -1.59 25.65
CA TRP A 175 -0.72 -0.35 24.92
C TRP A 175 -2.20 0.01 24.80
N ALA A 176 -2.51 1.29 24.72
CA ALA A 176 -3.87 1.75 24.51
C ALA A 176 -3.92 2.90 23.49
N CYS A 177 -4.99 2.93 22.72
CA CYS A 177 -5.26 4.05 21.82
C CYS A 177 -5.90 5.19 22.61
N PRO A 178 -5.27 6.38 22.70
CA PRO A 178 -5.82 7.50 23.48
C PRO A 178 -7.13 8.07 22.90
N GLN A 179 -7.40 7.79 21.63
CA GLN A 179 -8.60 8.28 20.96
C GLN A 179 -9.79 7.30 21.06
N THR A 180 -9.54 5.99 20.93
CA THR A 180 -10.62 4.98 20.86
C THR A 180 -10.74 4.15 22.12
N GLY A 181 -9.70 4.11 22.96
CA GLY A 181 -9.63 3.24 24.13
C GLY A 181 -9.29 1.77 23.79
N GLU A 182 -9.11 1.44 22.50
CA GLU A 182 -8.67 0.09 22.09
C GLU A 182 -7.38 -0.28 22.79
N ARG A 183 -7.30 -1.53 23.22
CA ARG A 183 -6.15 -2.07 23.95
C ARG A 183 -5.39 -3.06 23.09
N PHE A 184 -4.08 -3.12 23.34
CA PHE A 184 -3.17 -4.00 22.61
C PHE A 184 -2.13 -4.58 23.55
N VAL A 185 -1.60 -5.77 23.19
CA VAL A 185 -0.51 -6.44 23.90
C VAL A 185 0.67 -6.61 22.95
N GLU A 186 1.86 -6.24 23.42
CA GLU A 186 3.12 -6.47 22.73
C GLU A 186 3.85 -7.65 23.33
N SER A 187 4.21 -8.61 22.49
CA SER A 187 5.06 -9.75 22.86
C SER A 187 6.04 -10.04 21.74
N GLY A 188 7.32 -10.13 22.08
CA GLY A 188 8.38 -10.46 21.12
C GLY A 188 8.49 -9.47 19.93
N GLY A 189 8.14 -8.20 20.13
CA GLY A 189 8.17 -7.18 19.07
C GLY A 189 6.98 -7.27 18.07
N VAL A 190 5.93 -7.99 18.44
CA VAL A 190 4.66 -8.08 17.70
C VAL A 190 3.55 -7.50 18.56
N LEU A 191 2.76 -6.60 17.98
CA LEU A 191 1.57 -6.05 18.61
C LEU A 191 0.33 -6.80 18.17
N THR A 192 -0.54 -7.17 19.11
CA THR A 192 -1.85 -7.79 18.85
C THR A 192 -2.94 -7.04 19.59
N GLU A 193 -4.16 -7.08 19.05
CA GLU A 193 -5.34 -6.55 19.73
C GLU A 193 -5.59 -7.36 21.00
N ASP A 194 -5.97 -6.66 22.10
CA ASP A 194 -6.38 -7.26 23.36
C ASP A 194 -7.92 -7.27 23.39
N ASP A 195 -8.51 -8.38 22.94
CA ASP A 195 -9.97 -8.53 22.85
C ASP A 195 -10.66 -8.73 24.21
N GLY A 196 -9.90 -8.63 25.31
CA GLY A 196 -10.41 -8.74 26.69
C GLY A 196 -11.10 -10.09 26.93
N ALA A 197 -10.34 -11.12 27.27
CA ALA A 197 -10.87 -12.41 27.70
C ALA A 197 -11.55 -12.32 29.06
#